data_b53a075098bf764348f0a3ae53c7914e
#
_entry.id   b53a075098bf764348f0a3ae53c7914e
#
_cell.length_a   1.000
_cell.length_b   1.000
_cell.length_c   1.000
_cell.angle_alpha   90.00
_cell.angle_beta   90.00
_cell.angle_gamma   90.00
#
_symmetry.space_group_name_H-M   'P 1'
#
loop_
_entity.id
_entity.type
_entity.pdbx_description
1 polymer ?
#
loop_
_entity_poly.entity_id
_entity_poly.type
_entity_poly.pdbx_seq_one_letter_code
_entity_poly.pdbx_strand_id
1 'polypeptide(L)' 'MEENKINIFYESLEKSLSVEKSELLFNHIMAGDFSDIKLSAILSTIRSRGETVDEIIGATKAMRKHSKKIISDENIN' A
#
# COMPACT_ATOMS: atom_id res chain seq x y z
N MET A 1 0.98 13.31 -4.39
CA MET A 1 2.22 13.91 -3.96
C MET A 1 2.38 13.81 -2.48
N GLU A 2 3.20 14.69 -1.89
CA GLU A 2 3.48 14.62 -0.46
C GLU A 2 2.21 14.65 0.39
N GLU A 3 1.30 15.54 0.04
CA GLU A 3 0.06 15.68 0.79
C GLU A 3 -0.79 14.42 0.73
N ASN A 4 -0.89 13.80 -0.44
CA ASN A 4 -1.65 12.58 -0.61
C ASN A 4 -1.03 11.42 0.18
N LYS A 5 0.29 11.36 0.20
CA LYS A 5 1.00 10.33 0.95
C LYS A 5 0.72 10.45 2.44
N ILE A 6 0.79 11.66 2.97
CA ILE A 6 0.55 11.90 4.38
C ILE A 6 -0.90 11.59 4.73
N ASN A 7 -1.84 12.05 3.91
CA ASN A 7 -3.25 11.84 4.17
C ASN A 7 -3.62 10.35 4.17
N ILE A 8 -3.11 9.59 3.20
CA ILE A 8 -3.45 8.18 3.15
C ILE A 8 -2.81 7.42 4.31
N PHE A 9 -1.64 7.86 4.76
CA PHE A 9 -1.01 7.27 5.92
C PHE A 9 -1.92 7.38 7.15
N TYR A 10 -2.35 8.60 7.46
CA TYR A 10 -3.19 8.81 8.64
C TYR A 10 -4.56 8.13 8.50
N GLU A 11 -5.13 8.16 7.32
CA GLU A 11 -6.42 7.51 7.11
C GLU A 11 -6.33 6.01 7.36
N SER A 12 -5.23 5.39 6.95
CA SER A 12 -5.06 3.95 7.14
C SER A 12 -4.98 3.56 8.62
N LEU A 13 -4.55 4.49 9.46
CA LEU A 13 -4.47 4.23 10.89
C LEU A 13 -5.84 4.37 11.58
N GLU A 14 -6.77 5.06 10.95
CA GLU A 14 -8.04 5.41 11.58
C GLU A 14 -9.20 4.52 11.16
N LYS A 15 -9.18 4.02 9.93
CA LYS A 15 -10.32 3.27 9.42
C LYS A 15 -9.89 2.39 8.25
N SER A 16 -10.77 1.47 7.88
CA SER A 16 -10.54 0.63 6.71
C SER A 16 -10.63 1.47 5.44
N LEU A 17 -9.91 1.04 4.41
CA LEU A 17 -9.78 1.80 3.18
C LEU A 17 -10.60 1.18 2.06
N SER A 18 -11.06 2.02 1.13
CA SER A 18 -11.67 1.55 -0.11
C SER A 18 -10.62 0.86 -0.97
N VAL A 19 -11.08 0.21 -2.06
CA VAL A 19 -10.16 -0.41 -3.01
C VAL A 19 -9.15 0.62 -3.53
N GLU A 20 -9.65 1.78 -3.95
CA GLU A 20 -8.80 2.81 -4.53
C GLU A 20 -7.78 3.36 -3.54
N LYS A 21 -8.24 3.60 -2.31
CA LYS A 21 -7.33 4.13 -1.29
C LYS A 21 -6.33 3.09 -0.83
N SER A 22 -6.74 1.84 -0.76
CA SER A 22 -5.82 0.77 -0.43
C SER A 22 -4.77 0.61 -1.52
N GLU A 23 -5.19 0.69 -2.78
CA GLU A 23 -4.23 0.63 -3.88
C GLU A 23 -3.23 1.78 -3.79
N LEU A 24 -3.71 2.99 -3.51
CA LEU A 24 -2.85 4.15 -3.35
C LEU A 24 -1.84 3.94 -2.21
N LEU A 25 -2.32 3.45 -1.07
CA LEU A 25 -1.46 3.19 0.08
C LEU A 25 -0.36 2.20 -0.28
N PHE A 26 -0.73 1.09 -0.89
CA PHE A 26 0.24 0.04 -1.20
C PHE A 26 1.17 0.43 -2.34
N ASN A 27 0.73 1.29 -3.25
CA ASN A 27 1.64 1.87 -4.24
C ASN A 27 2.75 2.65 -3.55
N HIS A 28 2.42 3.45 -2.55
CA HIS A 28 3.43 4.17 -1.79
C HIS A 28 4.33 3.23 -1.00
N ILE A 29 3.75 2.18 -0.42
CA ILE A 29 4.53 1.19 0.32
C ILE A 29 5.53 0.52 -0.62
N MET A 30 5.09 0.07 -1.78
CA MET A 30 5.95 -0.62 -2.74
C MET A 30 7.02 0.30 -3.32
N ALA A 31 6.73 1.59 -3.39
CA ALA A 31 7.69 2.56 -3.87
C ALA A 31 8.72 2.96 -2.81
N GLY A 32 8.55 2.49 -1.58
CA GLY A 32 9.48 2.82 -0.51
C GLY A 32 9.28 4.20 0.06
N ASP A 33 8.07 4.74 -0.05
CA ASP A 33 7.79 6.12 0.35
C ASP A 33 7.61 6.31 1.84
N PHE A 34 7.47 5.23 2.61
CA PHE A 34 7.28 5.32 4.05
C PHE A 34 8.50 4.79 4.79
N SER A 35 8.84 5.44 5.90
CA SER A 35 9.90 4.95 6.77
C SER A 35 9.50 3.62 7.39
N ASP A 36 10.48 2.90 7.93
CA ASP A 36 10.21 1.62 8.57
C ASP A 36 9.23 1.79 9.73
N ILE A 37 9.34 2.90 10.46
CA ILE A 37 8.43 3.16 11.58
C ILE A 37 7.01 3.33 11.08
N LYS A 38 6.83 4.13 10.03
CA LYS A 38 5.50 4.36 9.47
C LYS A 38 4.93 3.09 8.87
N LEU A 39 5.76 2.34 8.18
CA LEU A 39 5.32 1.08 7.58
C LEU A 39 4.86 0.11 8.67
N SER A 40 5.63 0.01 9.77
CA SER A 40 5.25 -0.84 10.88
C SER A 40 3.92 -0.41 11.48
N ALA A 41 3.70 0.90 11.62
CA ALA A 41 2.44 1.41 12.15
C ALA A 41 1.27 1.02 11.27
N ILE A 42 1.41 1.16 9.96
CA ILE A 42 0.37 0.80 9.00
C ILE A 42 0.03 -0.69 9.10
N LEU A 43 1.06 -1.53 9.01
CA LEU A 43 0.85 -2.97 8.98
C LEU A 43 0.30 -3.50 10.30
N SER A 44 0.79 -2.96 11.42
CA SER A 44 0.30 -3.36 12.74
C SER A 44 -1.16 -2.97 12.92
N THR A 45 -1.52 -1.79 12.45
CA THR A 45 -2.91 -1.32 12.57
C THR A 45 -3.84 -2.19 11.74
N ILE A 46 -3.47 -2.45 10.49
CA ILE A 46 -4.29 -3.28 9.60
C ILE A 46 -4.44 -4.68 10.20
N ARG A 47 -3.35 -5.25 10.70
CA ARG A 47 -3.40 -6.58 11.29
C ARG A 47 -4.27 -6.59 12.54
N SER A 48 -4.20 -5.55 13.34
CA SER A 48 -4.94 -5.48 14.60
C SER A 48 -6.45 -5.45 14.39
N ARG A 49 -6.92 -4.69 13.40
CA ARG A 49 -8.35 -4.59 13.12
C ARG A 49 -8.84 -5.58 12.07
N GLY A 50 -7.91 -6.25 11.39
CA GLY A 50 -8.26 -7.17 10.32
C GLY A 50 -8.45 -6.44 9.00
N GLU A 51 -7.81 -6.96 7.95
CA GLU A 51 -7.95 -6.38 6.61
C GLU A 51 -9.32 -6.72 6.03
N THR A 52 -9.88 -5.76 5.28
CA THR A 52 -11.15 -5.98 4.58
C THR A 52 -10.88 -6.54 3.19
N VAL A 53 -11.93 -7.08 2.56
CA VAL A 53 -11.82 -7.57 1.18
C VAL A 53 -11.38 -6.44 0.25
N ASP A 54 -11.93 -5.25 0.43
CA ASP A 54 -11.57 -4.10 -0.39
C ASP A 54 -10.10 -3.76 -0.26
N GLU A 55 -9.58 -3.84 0.96
CA GLU A 55 -8.16 -3.56 1.19
C GLU A 55 -7.27 -4.61 0.54
N ILE A 56 -7.67 -5.86 0.58
CA ILE A 56 -6.92 -6.94 -0.06
C ILE A 56 -6.92 -6.75 -1.58
N ILE A 57 -8.06 -6.38 -2.14
CA ILE A 57 -8.15 -6.13 -3.58
C ILE A 57 -7.22 -5.00 -3.99
N GLY A 58 -7.26 -3.89 -3.26
CA GLY A 58 -6.40 -2.74 -3.56
C GLY A 58 -4.94 -3.08 -3.44
N ALA A 59 -4.56 -3.78 -2.36
CA ALA A 59 -3.18 -4.19 -2.16
C ALA A 59 -2.71 -5.11 -3.29
N THR A 60 -3.58 -6.03 -3.71
CA THR A 60 -3.25 -6.97 -4.78
C THR A 60 -3.02 -6.22 -6.09
N LYS A 61 -3.86 -5.22 -6.39
CA LYS A 61 -3.67 -4.42 -7.58
C LYS A 61 -2.34 -3.70 -7.59
N ALA A 62 -1.97 -3.12 -6.44
CA ALA A 62 -0.70 -2.42 -6.32
C ALA A 62 0.48 -3.37 -6.50
N MET A 63 0.41 -4.53 -5.86
CA MET A 63 1.47 -5.52 -5.95
C MET A 63 1.63 -6.05 -7.37
N ARG A 64 0.52 -6.30 -8.05
CA ARG A 64 0.56 -6.79 -9.43
C ARG A 64 1.21 -5.77 -10.35
N LYS A 65 0.90 -4.50 -10.15
CA LYS A 65 1.47 -3.42 -10.94
C LYS A 65 3.00 -3.39 -10.79
N HIS A 66 3.48 -3.50 -9.56
CA HIS A 66 4.93 -3.47 -9.30
C HIS A 66 5.61 -4.76 -9.72
N SER A 67 4.93 -5.89 -9.63
CA SER A 67 5.45 -7.17 -10.09
C SER A 67 5.69 -7.18 -11.60
N LYS A 68 4.76 -6.62 -12.36
CA LYS A 68 4.92 -6.55 -13.81
C LYS A 68 6.19 -5.79 -14.18
N LYS A 69 6.47 -4.73 -13.44
CA LYS A 69 7.65 -3.92 -13.68
C LYS A 69 8.93 -4.74 -13.41
N ILE A 70 8.91 -5.50 -12.32
CA ILE A 70 10.05 -6.35 -11.97
C ILE A 70 10.26 -7.43 -13.01
N ILE A 71 9.19 -8.08 -13.45
CA ILE A 71 9.27 -9.14 -14.45
C ILE A 71 9.83 -8.60 -15.77
N SER A 72 9.40 -7.39 -16.17
CA SER A 72 9.92 -6.77 -17.37
C SER A 72 11.41 -6.56 -17.30
N ASP A 73 11.89 -6.10 -16.15
CA ASP A 73 13.31 -5.88 -15.95
C ASP A 73 14.10 -7.19 -16.06
N GLU A 74 13.55 -8.26 -15.53
CA GLU A 74 14.18 -9.57 -15.59
C GLU A 74 14.26 -10.09 -17.02
N ASN A 75 13.24 -9.84 -17.80
CA ASN A 75 13.19 -10.32 -19.18
C ASN A 75 14.22 -9.67 -20.08
N ILE A 76 14.71 -8.52 -19.69
CA ILE A 76 15.72 -7.81 -20.45
C ILE A 76 17.08 -8.50 -20.34
N ASN A 77 17.28 -9.19 -19.27
CA ASN A 77 18.53 -9.92 -19.04
C ASN A 77 18.56 -11.22 -19.85
#